data_5447f42c2a24442e12ebe43f7c987fc2
#
_entry.id   5447f42c2a24442e12ebe43f7c987fc2
#
_cell.length_a   1.000
_cell.length_b   1.000
_cell.length_c   1.000
_cell.angle_alpha   90.00
_cell.angle_beta   90.00
_cell.angle_gamma   90.00
#
_symmetry.space_group_name_H-M   'P 1'
#
loop_
_entity.id
_entity.type
_entity.pdbx_description
1 polymer ?
#
loop_
_entity_poly.entity_id
_entity_poly.type
_entity_poly.pdbx_seq_one_letter_code
_entity_poly.pdbx_strand_id
1 'polypeptide(L)'
;MSSTRLIPGVRLFQIRNISVSLAEIPFNILRLSFKKNKSDEIIIQNNSDKPPELVKHKSKSKFERCIDNDKDILLVLPRYDGNKKRSVVDIVQLKDFNVIHTYEHDITSMNNQINIYNSEYENLRVDDSEIRFEYRHPLILNDGTLVSHGESSPLFKIDVCSNLIWINQDERFHHSIELSNDNSIWVPSSMYPYSTIVGNYIDEIGFFDDAITKVSQDGEILFIKSVSEILIENKIKDLKLLDVYDPIHLNDIQPAKFDSSYWKKNDLFLSLPRVNEIVYYRPSTNKVINFIQGPFSWQHDVDITSDYEISIFNNNNSLTDKNHSEILIYNFETKKFSKKFNKSLVENNFKTSTEGLSEILDDGSMLVEEQNH
;
A
#
# COMPACT_ATOMS: atom_id res chain seq x y z
N MET A 1 -0.26 5.06 -20.34
CA MET A 1 -1.51 5.84 -20.11
C MET A 1 -2.48 4.93 -19.40
N SER A 2 -2.80 5.23 -18.16
CA SER A 2 -3.80 4.47 -17.40
C SER A 2 -5.20 4.75 -17.95
N SER A 3 -6.06 3.76 -17.95
CA SER A 3 -7.47 3.92 -18.29
C SER A 3 -8.31 3.62 -17.05
N THR A 4 -9.33 4.41 -16.83
CA THR A 4 -10.28 4.22 -15.74
C THR A 4 -11.59 3.74 -16.32
N ARG A 5 -12.16 2.69 -15.75
CA ARG A 5 -13.47 2.18 -16.17
C ARG A 5 -14.41 2.17 -14.97
N LEU A 6 -15.57 2.81 -15.14
CA LEU A 6 -16.66 2.74 -14.17
C LEU A 6 -17.54 1.53 -14.49
N ILE A 7 -17.71 0.67 -13.50
CA ILE A 7 -18.65 -0.46 -13.56
C ILE A 7 -19.89 -0.07 -12.76
N PRO A 8 -21.11 -0.48 -13.13
CA PRO A 8 -22.29 -0.22 -12.32
C PRO A 8 -22.08 -0.68 -10.88
N GLY A 9 -22.15 0.26 -9.93
CA GLY A 9 -21.93 0.01 -8.49
C GLY A 9 -20.47 -0.18 -8.06
N VAL A 10 -19.50 -0.12 -9.00
CA VAL A 10 -18.06 -0.20 -8.70
C VAL A 10 -17.35 0.83 -9.55
N ARG A 11 -16.43 1.56 -8.96
CA ARG A 11 -15.55 2.49 -9.66
C ARG A 11 -14.14 1.91 -9.69
N LEU A 12 -13.69 1.51 -10.89
CA LEU A 12 -12.35 0.99 -11.12
C LEU A 12 -11.42 2.13 -11.50
N PHE A 13 -10.30 2.20 -10.83
CA PHE A 13 -9.20 3.09 -11.16
C PHE A 13 -7.97 2.27 -11.48
N GLN A 14 -7.32 2.63 -12.54
CA GLN A 14 -6.04 2.08 -12.91
C GLN A 14 -4.97 3.15 -12.70
N ILE A 15 -4.03 2.90 -11.83
CA ILE A 15 -3.09 3.90 -11.34
C ILE A 15 -1.73 3.82 -12.02
N ARG A 16 -1.38 2.76 -12.74
CA ARG A 16 -0.02 2.60 -13.25
C ARG A 16 0.17 2.75 -14.75
N ASN A 17 1.26 3.44 -15.10
CA ASN A 17 1.79 3.56 -16.44
C ASN A 17 2.74 2.39 -16.78
N ILE A 18 2.80 2.05 -18.08
CA ILE A 18 3.71 1.06 -18.68
C ILE A 18 5.18 1.28 -18.29
N SER A 19 5.57 2.51 -17.94
CA SER A 19 6.95 2.86 -17.57
C SER A 19 7.42 2.25 -16.24
N VAL A 20 6.51 1.90 -15.34
CA VAL A 20 6.86 1.28 -14.05
C VAL A 20 7.31 -0.17 -14.23
N SER A 21 6.62 -0.92 -15.09
CA SER A 21 7.03 -2.30 -15.41
C SER A 21 8.45 -2.40 -15.97
N LEU A 22 8.91 -1.34 -16.68
CA LEU A 22 10.28 -1.26 -17.18
C LEU A 22 11.29 -0.91 -16.06
N ALA A 23 10.84 -0.25 -15.01
CA ALA A 23 11.70 0.13 -13.89
C ALA A 23 12.00 -1.05 -12.95
N GLU A 24 11.09 -2.02 -12.83
CA GLU A 24 11.27 -3.20 -11.97
C GLU A 24 12.10 -4.33 -12.62
N ILE A 25 12.22 -4.35 -13.96
CA ILE A 25 13.02 -5.34 -14.69
C ILE A 25 14.48 -5.42 -14.17
N PRO A 26 15.22 -4.31 -13.96
CA PRO A 26 16.58 -4.38 -13.43
C PRO A 26 16.68 -4.93 -12.03
N PHE A 27 15.70 -4.64 -11.16
CA PHE A 27 15.70 -5.11 -9.77
C PHE A 27 15.47 -6.62 -9.69
N ASN A 28 14.55 -7.14 -10.46
CA ASN A 28 14.30 -8.58 -10.55
C ASN A 28 15.48 -9.34 -11.16
N ILE A 29 16.18 -8.76 -12.13
CA ILE A 29 17.40 -9.33 -12.72
C ILE A 29 18.55 -9.32 -11.71
N LEU A 30 18.74 -8.26 -10.94
CA LEU A 30 19.74 -8.19 -9.87
C LEU A 30 19.44 -9.20 -8.75
N ARG A 31 18.18 -9.36 -8.34
CA ARG A 31 17.78 -10.36 -7.34
C ARG A 31 18.09 -11.80 -7.78
N LEU A 32 17.91 -12.10 -9.07
CA LEU A 32 18.26 -13.41 -9.64
C LEU A 32 19.78 -13.62 -9.75
N SER A 33 20.57 -12.54 -9.87
CA SER A 33 22.03 -12.63 -9.99
C SER A 33 22.73 -12.99 -8.69
N PHE A 34 22.12 -12.80 -7.53
CA PHE A 34 22.71 -13.15 -6.22
C PHE A 34 22.46 -14.60 -5.78
N LYS A 35 21.58 -15.35 -6.45
CA LYS A 35 21.52 -16.81 -6.29
C LYS A 35 22.48 -17.51 -7.25
N LYS A 36 23.76 -17.45 -6.93
CA LYS A 36 24.81 -18.11 -7.70
C LYS A 36 24.88 -19.58 -7.32
N ASN A 37 24.08 -20.43 -7.95
CA ASN A 37 24.45 -21.82 -8.16
C ASN A 37 25.12 -21.94 -9.53
N LYS A 38 26.31 -22.51 -9.55
CA LYS A 38 27.09 -22.82 -10.76
C LYS A 38 26.29 -23.76 -11.64
N SER A 39 26.21 -23.42 -12.93
CA SER A 39 25.63 -24.15 -14.03
C SER A 39 24.13 -23.88 -14.27
N ASP A 40 23.86 -22.77 -14.93
CA ASP A 40 22.79 -22.70 -15.92
C ASP A 40 22.98 -21.42 -16.71
N GLU A 41 23.14 -21.52 -17.98
CA GLU A 41 23.08 -20.41 -18.93
C GLU A 41 21.73 -19.70 -18.74
N ILE A 42 21.78 -18.43 -18.36
CA ILE A 42 20.58 -17.59 -18.31
C ILE A 42 20.15 -17.38 -19.74
N ILE A 43 19.20 -18.17 -20.21
CA ILE A 43 18.45 -17.85 -21.41
C ILE A 43 17.61 -16.62 -21.06
N ILE A 44 18.12 -15.45 -21.47
CA ILE A 44 17.29 -14.24 -21.51
C ILE A 44 16.27 -14.49 -22.64
N GLN A 45 15.13 -15.08 -22.29
CA GLN A 45 14.00 -15.02 -23.17
C GLN A 45 13.58 -13.55 -23.24
N ASN A 46 13.88 -12.92 -24.37
CA ASN A 46 13.22 -11.69 -24.80
C ASN A 46 11.75 -12.04 -25.06
N ASN A 47 10.98 -12.24 -24.00
CA ASN A 47 9.53 -12.27 -24.14
C ASN A 47 9.08 -10.83 -24.38
N SER A 48 8.88 -10.52 -25.65
CA SER A 48 8.21 -9.29 -26.12
C SER A 48 6.72 -9.26 -25.70
N ASP A 49 6.23 -10.31 -25.07
CA ASP A 49 4.85 -10.43 -24.63
C ASP A 49 4.69 -9.72 -23.30
N LYS A 50 4.08 -8.52 -23.39
CA LYS A 50 3.64 -7.79 -22.21
C LYS A 50 2.64 -8.65 -21.43
N PRO A 51 2.63 -8.55 -20.09
CA PRO A 51 1.63 -9.23 -19.30
C PRO A 51 0.22 -9.00 -19.84
N PRO A 52 -0.66 -10.00 -19.83
CA PRO A 52 -2.03 -9.86 -20.34
C PRO A 52 -2.80 -8.68 -19.77
N GLU A 53 -2.52 -8.33 -18.50
CA GLU A 53 -3.11 -7.20 -17.80
C GLU A 53 -2.78 -5.87 -18.45
N LEU A 54 -1.57 -5.67 -18.93
CA LEU A 54 -1.17 -4.44 -19.63
C LEU A 54 -1.86 -4.27 -20.97
N VAL A 55 -2.32 -5.37 -21.58
CA VAL A 55 -3.05 -5.36 -22.85
C VAL A 55 -4.51 -4.99 -22.64
N LYS A 56 -5.11 -5.38 -21.51
CA LYS A 56 -6.52 -5.17 -21.15
C LYS A 56 -6.99 -3.72 -21.31
N HIS A 57 -6.12 -2.77 -20.98
CA HIS A 57 -6.48 -1.35 -20.97
C HIS A 57 -5.78 -0.50 -22.05
N LYS A 58 -4.98 -1.11 -22.91
CA LYS A 58 -4.12 -0.42 -23.88
C LYS A 58 -4.87 0.51 -24.83
N SER A 59 -6.09 0.19 -25.18
CA SER A 59 -6.90 0.94 -26.14
C SER A 59 -7.87 1.93 -25.50
N LYS A 60 -7.86 2.07 -24.16
CA LYS A 60 -8.86 2.89 -23.46
C LYS A 60 -8.38 4.34 -23.30
N SER A 61 -9.35 5.25 -23.29
CA SER A 61 -9.12 6.65 -22.95
C SER A 61 -8.68 6.79 -21.48
N LYS A 62 -8.14 7.95 -21.11
CA LYS A 62 -7.70 8.23 -19.73
C LYS A 62 -8.83 7.99 -18.72
N PHE A 63 -10.04 8.47 -19.04
CA PHE A 63 -11.24 8.30 -18.23
C PHE A 63 -12.39 7.88 -19.14
N GLU A 64 -13.17 6.89 -18.69
CA GLU A 64 -14.35 6.41 -19.39
C GLU A 64 -15.51 6.38 -18.40
N ARG A 65 -16.62 7.03 -18.74
CA ARG A 65 -17.82 7.06 -17.94
C ARG A 65 -18.85 6.11 -18.53
N CYS A 66 -19.22 5.09 -17.76
CA CYS A 66 -20.28 4.14 -18.15
C CYS A 66 -21.66 4.53 -17.61
N ILE A 67 -21.70 5.29 -16.50
CA ILE A 67 -22.92 5.75 -15.85
C ILE A 67 -22.70 7.19 -15.39
N ASP A 68 -23.72 8.04 -15.57
CA ASP A 68 -23.65 9.41 -15.09
C ASP A 68 -23.49 9.46 -13.58
N ASN A 69 -22.64 10.36 -13.13
CA ASN A 69 -22.40 10.61 -11.73
C ASN A 69 -22.27 12.13 -11.51
N ASP A 70 -23.23 12.68 -10.82
CA ASP A 70 -23.33 14.11 -10.48
C ASP A 70 -22.72 14.44 -9.11
N LYS A 71 -22.17 13.43 -8.41
CA LYS A 71 -21.58 13.63 -7.09
C LYS A 71 -20.26 14.39 -7.16
N ASP A 72 -20.09 15.27 -6.22
CA ASP A 72 -18.87 16.06 -6.06
C ASP A 72 -17.85 15.26 -5.23
N ILE A 73 -17.21 14.29 -5.89
CA ILE A 73 -16.18 13.44 -5.30
C ILE A 73 -14.86 13.81 -5.93
N LEU A 74 -13.85 14.02 -5.08
CA LEU A 74 -12.47 14.22 -5.47
C LEU A 74 -11.71 12.90 -5.35
N LEU A 75 -10.93 12.59 -6.37
CA LEU A 75 -10.01 11.46 -6.38
C LEU A 75 -8.58 11.98 -6.23
N VAL A 76 -7.86 11.45 -5.26
CA VAL A 76 -6.41 11.58 -5.17
C VAL A 76 -5.79 10.51 -6.06
N LEU A 77 -5.12 10.91 -7.13
CA LEU A 77 -4.63 10.02 -8.17
C LEU A 77 -3.11 10.14 -8.33
N PRO A 78 -2.32 9.32 -7.63
CA PRO A 78 -0.91 9.19 -7.95
C PRO A 78 -0.76 8.53 -9.33
N ARG A 79 0.08 9.10 -10.18
CA ARG A 79 0.33 8.58 -11.52
C ARG A 79 1.68 9.01 -12.06
N TYR A 80 2.20 8.26 -12.99
CA TYR A 80 3.37 8.68 -13.77
C TYR A 80 2.95 9.56 -14.96
N ASP A 81 3.55 10.73 -15.06
CA ASP A 81 3.38 11.61 -16.23
C ASP A 81 4.49 11.36 -17.26
N GLY A 82 4.12 10.67 -18.33
CA GLY A 82 5.07 10.28 -19.38
C GLY A 82 5.68 11.48 -20.15
N ASN A 83 5.02 12.64 -20.17
CA ASN A 83 5.55 13.84 -20.82
C ASN A 83 6.59 14.52 -19.93
N LYS A 84 6.31 14.56 -18.62
CA LYS A 84 7.21 15.12 -17.59
C LYS A 84 8.28 14.13 -17.15
N LYS A 85 8.11 12.84 -17.43
CA LYS A 85 8.97 11.71 -17.01
C LYS A 85 9.15 11.63 -15.49
N ARG A 86 8.07 11.86 -14.76
CA ARG A 86 8.02 11.81 -13.29
C ARG A 86 6.65 11.43 -12.77
N SER A 87 6.61 11.01 -11.54
CA SER A 87 5.36 10.79 -10.82
C SER A 87 4.76 12.11 -10.36
N VAL A 88 3.44 12.19 -10.35
CA VAL A 88 2.65 13.33 -9.87
C VAL A 88 1.43 12.81 -9.12
N VAL A 89 0.82 13.67 -8.30
CA VAL A 89 -0.48 13.37 -7.68
C VAL A 89 -1.50 14.37 -8.18
N ASP A 90 -2.46 13.90 -8.96
CA ASP A 90 -3.57 14.73 -9.44
C ASP A 90 -4.76 14.65 -8.50
N ILE A 91 -5.40 15.78 -8.25
CA ILE A 91 -6.73 15.85 -7.64
C ILE A 91 -7.74 15.96 -8.78
N VAL A 92 -8.51 14.91 -8.95
CA VAL A 92 -9.45 14.77 -10.08
C VAL A 92 -10.88 14.86 -9.57
N GLN A 93 -11.64 15.79 -10.10
CA GLN A 93 -13.08 15.86 -9.86
C GLN A 93 -13.79 14.78 -10.68
N LEU A 94 -14.42 13.80 -10.01
CA LEU A 94 -15.02 12.65 -10.70
C LEU A 94 -16.25 13.01 -11.53
N LYS A 95 -16.89 14.14 -11.28
CA LYS A 95 -18.08 14.60 -12.01
C LYS A 95 -17.80 14.85 -13.50
N ASP A 96 -16.66 15.43 -13.83
CA ASP A 96 -16.28 15.84 -15.18
C ASP A 96 -14.87 15.40 -15.59
N PHE A 97 -14.18 14.72 -14.71
CA PHE A 97 -12.79 14.27 -14.84
C PHE A 97 -11.76 15.40 -15.01
N ASN A 98 -12.09 16.60 -14.56
CA ASN A 98 -11.16 17.71 -14.53
C ASN A 98 -10.10 17.49 -13.45
N VAL A 99 -8.84 17.70 -13.81
CA VAL A 99 -7.75 17.83 -12.85
C VAL A 99 -7.81 19.25 -12.30
N ILE A 100 -8.15 19.38 -11.02
CA ILE A 100 -8.28 20.68 -10.36
C ILE A 100 -6.99 21.12 -9.66
N HIS A 101 -6.10 20.16 -9.36
CA HIS A 101 -4.79 20.42 -8.78
C HIS A 101 -3.82 19.29 -9.10
N THR A 102 -2.50 19.60 -9.13
CA THR A 102 -1.44 18.60 -9.30
C THR A 102 -0.30 18.92 -8.33
N TYR A 103 0.06 17.94 -7.49
CA TYR A 103 1.28 17.99 -6.69
C TYR A 103 2.42 17.38 -7.51
N GLU A 104 3.56 18.07 -7.51
CA GLU A 104 4.73 17.72 -8.29
C GLU A 104 6.00 18.21 -7.58
N HIS A 105 6.54 17.38 -6.69
CA HIS A 105 7.73 17.76 -5.93
C HIS A 105 9.02 17.38 -6.68
N ASP A 106 10.08 18.15 -6.44
CA ASP A 106 11.43 17.88 -6.92
C ASP A 106 12.08 16.78 -6.07
N ILE A 107 11.92 15.53 -6.52
CA ILE A 107 12.42 14.34 -5.83
C ILE A 107 13.95 14.33 -5.77
N THR A 108 14.62 14.81 -6.81
CA THR A 108 16.08 14.92 -6.80
C THR A 108 16.57 15.86 -5.72
N SER A 109 15.92 17.03 -5.58
CA SER A 109 16.23 17.99 -4.51
C SER A 109 15.94 17.41 -3.13
N MET A 110 14.85 16.66 -2.97
CA MET A 110 14.50 15.97 -1.74
C MET A 110 15.56 14.93 -1.38
N ASN A 111 15.89 14.04 -2.31
CA ASN A 111 16.86 12.96 -2.07
C ASN A 111 18.26 13.49 -1.71
N ASN A 112 18.64 14.68 -2.24
CA ASN A 112 19.89 15.31 -1.87
C ASN A 112 19.96 15.78 -0.40
N GLN A 113 18.83 15.89 0.29
CA GLN A 113 18.74 16.23 1.71
C GLN A 113 18.82 15.00 2.62
N ILE A 114 18.66 13.80 2.06
CA ILE A 114 18.71 12.55 2.79
C ILE A 114 20.16 12.15 3.02
N ASN A 115 20.46 11.61 4.20
CA ASN A 115 21.80 11.08 4.49
C ASN A 115 22.00 9.73 3.80
N ILE A 116 22.31 9.79 2.51
CA ILE A 116 22.56 8.61 1.66
C ILE A 116 23.80 7.78 2.04
N TYR A 117 24.63 8.26 2.96
CA TYR A 117 25.75 7.48 3.53
C TYR A 117 25.25 6.46 4.55
N ASN A 118 23.99 6.52 4.95
CA ASN A 118 23.34 5.42 5.62
C ASN A 118 23.05 4.33 4.58
N SER A 119 23.59 3.10 4.80
CA SER A 119 23.39 1.94 3.91
C SER A 119 21.91 1.62 3.64
N GLU A 120 21.01 2.06 4.51
CA GLU A 120 19.56 1.86 4.40
C GLU A 120 18.96 2.62 3.23
N TYR A 121 19.54 3.77 2.87
CA TYR A 121 19.05 4.63 1.79
C TYR A 121 19.92 4.57 0.54
N GLU A 122 20.84 3.60 0.45
CA GLU A 122 21.77 3.46 -0.69
C GLU A 122 21.01 3.32 -2.03
N ASN A 123 19.85 2.69 -2.00
CA ASN A 123 19.04 2.43 -3.19
C ASN A 123 18.22 3.63 -3.67
N LEU A 124 18.01 4.68 -2.88
CA LEU A 124 17.18 5.82 -3.27
C LEU A 124 17.63 6.52 -4.56
N ARG A 125 18.91 6.47 -4.87
CA ARG A 125 19.44 7.01 -6.13
C ARG A 125 19.05 6.21 -7.36
N VAL A 126 18.72 4.93 -7.19
CA VAL A 126 18.40 4.01 -8.27
C VAL A 126 16.90 3.77 -8.35
N ASP A 127 16.26 3.49 -7.23
CA ASP A 127 14.85 3.09 -7.16
C ASP A 127 13.91 4.27 -6.98
N ASP A 128 14.29 5.27 -6.18
CA ASP A 128 13.54 6.50 -5.96
C ASP A 128 14.18 7.72 -6.63
N SER A 129 14.84 7.52 -7.77
CA SER A 129 15.30 8.63 -8.62
C SER A 129 14.09 9.36 -9.22
N GLU A 130 14.28 10.62 -9.66
CA GLU A 130 13.24 11.48 -10.26
C GLU A 130 12.37 10.75 -11.30
N ILE A 131 12.97 9.85 -12.10
CA ILE A 131 12.27 9.13 -13.18
C ILE A 131 11.50 7.92 -12.65
N ARG A 132 11.95 7.31 -11.54
CA ARG A 132 11.42 6.05 -11.02
C ARG A 132 10.54 6.20 -9.81
N PHE A 133 10.66 7.34 -9.11
CA PHE A 133 9.88 7.61 -7.93
C PHE A 133 8.37 7.47 -8.18
N GLU A 134 7.69 6.85 -7.25
CA GLU A 134 6.23 6.76 -7.22
C GLU A 134 5.72 7.26 -5.88
N TYR A 135 4.73 8.15 -5.93
CA TYR A 135 3.99 8.50 -4.72
C TYR A 135 3.17 7.29 -4.27
N ARG A 136 3.49 6.78 -3.11
CA ARG A 136 2.74 5.68 -2.49
C ARG A 136 1.73 6.24 -1.50
N HIS A 137 0.48 5.79 -1.61
CA HIS A 137 -0.63 6.12 -0.71
C HIS A 137 -0.69 7.60 -0.29
N PRO A 138 -0.68 8.57 -1.20
CA PRO A 138 -0.62 9.99 -0.84
C PRO A 138 -1.84 10.40 -0.05
N LEU A 139 -1.63 10.97 1.14
CA LEU A 139 -2.65 11.47 2.04
C LEU A 139 -2.72 12.99 1.96
N ILE A 140 -3.89 13.53 1.58
CA ILE A 140 -4.17 14.98 1.62
C ILE A 140 -4.74 15.33 2.99
N LEU A 141 -4.11 16.30 3.65
CA LEU A 141 -4.59 16.83 4.93
C LEU A 141 -5.58 17.98 4.73
N ASN A 142 -6.30 18.35 5.80
CA ASN A 142 -7.34 19.38 5.73
C ASN A 142 -6.83 20.77 5.33
N ASP A 143 -5.55 21.05 5.51
CA ASP A 143 -4.87 22.28 5.13
C ASP A 143 -4.39 22.28 3.66
N GLY A 144 -4.69 21.22 2.91
CA GLY A 144 -4.25 21.03 1.54
C GLY A 144 -2.81 20.56 1.38
N THR A 145 -2.12 20.24 2.47
CA THR A 145 -0.79 19.63 2.39
C THR A 145 -0.89 18.14 2.06
N LEU A 146 0.13 17.61 1.42
CA LEU A 146 0.21 16.19 1.04
C LEU A 146 1.34 15.51 1.80
N VAL A 147 1.03 14.35 2.39
CA VAL A 147 2.01 13.44 2.97
C VAL A 147 2.12 12.21 2.09
N SER A 148 3.35 11.77 1.80
CA SER A 148 3.60 10.56 1.02
C SER A 148 5.02 10.04 1.25
N HIS A 149 5.31 8.89 0.70
CA HIS A 149 6.64 8.28 0.57
C HIS A 149 6.78 7.60 -0.80
N GLY A 150 7.97 7.16 -1.13
CA GLY A 150 8.24 6.24 -2.23
C GLY A 150 8.31 4.78 -1.74
N GLU A 151 8.96 3.91 -2.49
CA GLU A 151 9.19 2.53 -2.07
C GLU A 151 10.32 2.47 -1.04
N SER A 152 10.04 1.97 0.18
CA SER A 152 11.03 1.87 1.27
C SER A 152 11.87 3.15 1.44
N SER A 153 11.21 4.29 1.50
CA SER A 153 11.82 5.62 1.46
C SER A 153 11.48 6.45 2.71
N PRO A 154 12.09 7.64 2.86
CA PRO A 154 11.63 8.62 3.84
C PRO A 154 10.18 9.01 3.63
N LEU A 155 9.49 9.34 4.73
CA LEU A 155 8.20 9.99 4.71
C LEU A 155 8.41 11.50 4.56
N PHE A 156 7.59 12.17 3.77
CA PHE A 156 7.71 13.61 3.56
C PHE A 156 6.35 14.30 3.49
N LYS A 157 6.35 15.60 3.75
CA LYS A 157 5.18 16.47 3.61
C LYS A 157 5.51 17.64 2.70
N ILE A 158 4.60 17.94 1.77
CA ILE A 158 4.70 19.10 0.87
C ILE A 158 3.47 19.99 1.00
N ASP A 159 3.64 21.27 0.70
CA ASP A 159 2.55 22.22 0.66
C ASP A 159 1.74 22.14 -0.65
N VAL A 160 0.68 22.91 -0.75
CA VAL A 160 -0.17 22.97 -1.96
C VAL A 160 0.60 23.46 -3.20
N CYS A 161 1.71 24.16 -3.04
CA CYS A 161 2.60 24.55 -4.14
C CYS A 161 3.71 23.53 -4.41
N SER A 162 3.63 22.35 -3.79
CA SER A 162 4.61 21.26 -3.88
C SER A 162 5.98 21.57 -3.27
N ASN A 163 6.09 22.57 -2.41
CA ASN A 163 7.32 22.82 -1.67
C ASN A 163 7.44 21.86 -0.48
N LEU A 164 8.64 21.34 -0.25
CA LEU A 164 8.93 20.50 0.89
C LEU A 164 8.74 21.26 2.20
N ILE A 165 7.92 20.70 3.11
CA ILE A 165 7.73 21.22 4.47
C ILE A 165 8.66 20.50 5.42
N TRP A 166 8.63 19.17 5.40
CA TRP A 166 9.52 18.34 6.19
C TRP A 166 9.77 16.97 5.51
N ILE A 167 10.86 16.33 5.94
CA ILE A 167 11.20 14.96 5.59
C ILE A 167 11.61 14.22 6.86
N ASN A 168 11.02 13.05 7.10
CA ASN A 168 11.44 12.11 8.14
C ASN A 168 12.21 10.97 7.50
N GLN A 169 13.47 10.82 7.88
CA GLN A 169 14.38 9.80 7.41
C GLN A 169 14.86 8.86 8.55
N ASP A 170 14.14 8.84 9.67
CA ASP A 170 14.52 8.01 10.80
C ASP A 170 14.21 6.53 10.53
N GLU A 171 13.19 6.29 9.70
CA GLU A 171 12.76 4.96 9.27
C GLU A 171 12.57 4.90 7.75
N ARG A 172 12.49 3.68 7.19
CA ARG A 172 12.09 3.44 5.81
C ARG A 172 10.61 3.14 5.78
N PHE A 173 9.83 4.05 5.23
CA PHE A 173 8.37 3.94 5.16
C PHE A 173 7.92 3.25 3.89
N HIS A 174 6.81 2.51 3.97
CA HIS A 174 6.25 1.75 2.85
C HIS A 174 4.75 1.53 3.01
N HIS A 175 4.06 1.13 1.93
CA HIS A 175 2.64 0.77 1.88
C HIS A 175 1.68 1.89 2.31
N SER A 176 0.77 1.64 3.28
CA SER A 176 -0.34 2.55 3.59
C SER A 176 0.07 3.82 4.36
N ILE A 177 -0.76 4.85 4.26
CA ILE A 177 -0.71 6.05 5.10
C ILE A 177 -2.12 6.33 5.59
N GLU A 178 -2.34 6.21 6.90
CA GLU A 178 -3.66 6.35 7.50
C GLU A 178 -3.74 7.47 8.53
N LEU A 179 -4.76 8.33 8.38
CA LEU A 179 -5.01 9.43 9.32
C LEU A 179 -5.69 8.91 10.59
N SER A 180 -5.09 9.22 11.74
CA SER A 180 -5.66 8.92 13.06
C SER A 180 -6.62 10.02 13.51
N ASN A 181 -7.37 9.76 14.57
CA ASN A 181 -8.31 10.70 15.18
C ASN A 181 -7.69 11.98 15.75
N ASP A 182 -6.44 11.90 16.18
CA ASP A 182 -5.69 13.01 16.76
C ASP A 182 -4.87 13.77 15.71
N ASN A 183 -5.20 13.56 14.44
CA ASN A 183 -4.51 14.09 13.28
C ASN A 183 -3.05 13.62 13.12
N SER A 184 -2.60 12.64 13.90
CA SER A 184 -1.36 11.94 13.62
C SER A 184 -1.56 10.92 12.49
N ILE A 185 -0.48 10.38 11.98
CA ILE A 185 -0.47 9.50 10.82
C ILE A 185 0.08 8.14 11.24
N TRP A 186 -0.62 7.06 10.91
CA TRP A 186 -0.08 5.71 10.98
C TRP A 186 0.48 5.32 9.62
N VAL A 187 1.67 4.72 9.64
CA VAL A 187 2.37 4.28 8.43
C VAL A 187 3.26 3.09 8.75
N PRO A 188 3.26 2.02 7.93
CA PRO A 188 4.24 0.95 8.03
C PRO A 188 5.65 1.46 7.80
N SER A 189 6.60 0.91 8.55
CA SER A 189 8.03 1.17 8.35
C SER A 189 8.87 -0.08 8.55
N SER A 190 10.06 -0.10 7.98
CA SER A 190 11.06 -1.13 8.24
C SER A 190 12.03 -0.60 9.28
N MET A 191 11.98 -1.18 10.46
CA MET A 191 12.71 -0.74 11.64
C MET A 191 14.18 -1.14 11.58
N TYR A 192 15.08 -0.18 11.82
CA TYR A 192 16.51 -0.44 11.98
C TYR A 192 17.14 0.52 13.01
N PRO A 193 17.94 0.03 13.98
CA PRO A 193 18.22 -1.39 14.24
C PRO A 193 16.95 -2.17 14.60
N TYR A 194 16.97 -3.48 14.35
CA TYR A 194 15.88 -4.38 14.72
C TYR A 194 15.49 -4.25 16.18
N SER A 195 14.25 -4.53 16.52
CA SER A 195 13.83 -4.58 17.91
C SER A 195 14.72 -5.56 18.70
N THR A 196 14.98 -5.25 19.96
CA THR A 196 15.86 -6.09 20.82
C THR A 196 15.35 -7.53 20.91
N ILE A 197 14.02 -7.71 20.91
CA ILE A 197 13.41 -9.04 20.97
C ILE A 197 13.69 -9.79 19.66
N VAL A 198 13.47 -9.13 18.52
CA VAL A 198 13.68 -9.72 17.19
C VAL A 198 15.17 -10.03 16.97
N GLY A 199 16.07 -9.12 17.32
CA GLY A 199 17.52 -9.30 17.20
C GLY A 199 18.07 -10.52 17.94
N ASN A 200 17.39 -11.00 18.99
CA ASN A 200 17.76 -12.23 19.68
C ASN A 200 17.38 -13.52 18.93
N TYR A 201 16.51 -13.42 17.92
CA TYR A 201 16.03 -14.57 17.15
C TYR A 201 16.64 -14.68 15.75
N ILE A 202 17.25 -13.60 15.25
CA ILE A 202 17.64 -13.48 13.86
C ILE A 202 19.12 -13.12 13.77
N ASP A 203 19.92 -14.06 13.24
CA ASP A 203 21.35 -13.89 12.97
C ASP A 203 21.62 -13.45 11.51
N GLU A 204 20.60 -13.15 10.71
CA GLU A 204 20.75 -12.97 9.27
C GLU A 204 20.72 -11.50 8.85
N ILE A 205 21.67 -11.13 8.00
CA ILE A 205 21.72 -9.84 7.32
C ILE A 205 20.59 -9.77 6.30
N GLY A 206 19.75 -8.74 6.35
CA GLY A 206 18.70 -8.48 5.38
C GLY A 206 17.29 -8.85 5.83
N PHE A 207 17.07 -9.08 7.12
CA PHE A 207 15.73 -9.25 7.68
C PHE A 207 14.96 -7.95 7.62
N PHE A 208 13.68 -8.03 7.27
CA PHE A 208 12.73 -6.92 7.36
C PHE A 208 11.96 -7.01 8.67
N ASP A 209 12.21 -6.06 9.58
CA ASP A 209 11.48 -5.92 10.83
C ASP A 209 10.39 -4.85 10.65
N ASP A 210 9.26 -5.25 10.09
CA ASP A 210 8.13 -4.34 9.89
C ASP A 210 7.60 -3.81 11.20
N ALA A 211 7.40 -2.51 11.26
CA ALA A 211 6.90 -1.79 12.42
C ALA A 211 5.65 -0.97 12.11
N ILE A 212 4.78 -0.87 13.11
CA ILE A 212 3.72 0.13 13.13
C ILE A 212 4.32 1.44 13.65
N THR A 213 4.26 2.49 12.82
CA THR A 213 4.85 3.78 13.16
C THR A 213 3.79 4.87 13.15
N LYS A 214 3.74 5.65 14.22
CA LYS A 214 2.86 6.81 14.34
C LYS A 214 3.67 8.08 14.25
N VAL A 215 3.30 8.96 13.32
CA VAL A 215 4.02 10.19 13.02
C VAL A 215 3.12 11.40 13.26
N SER A 216 3.65 12.49 13.83
CA SER A 216 2.94 13.75 13.99
C SER A 216 2.77 14.47 12.66
N GLN A 217 1.93 15.51 12.61
CA GLN A 217 1.83 16.36 11.41
C GLN A 217 3.10 17.17 11.14
N ASP A 218 3.98 17.28 12.12
CA ASP A 218 5.28 17.95 11.99
C ASP A 218 6.43 16.99 11.63
N GLY A 219 6.09 15.71 11.39
CA GLY A 219 7.03 14.69 10.93
C GLY A 219 7.78 13.95 12.04
N GLU A 220 7.44 14.16 13.33
CA GLU A 220 8.09 13.48 14.45
C GLU A 220 7.48 12.11 14.72
N ILE A 221 8.31 11.09 14.99
CA ILE A 221 7.83 9.75 15.40
C ILE A 221 7.30 9.84 16.83
N LEU A 222 6.00 9.61 16.99
CA LEU A 222 5.31 9.60 18.29
C LEU A 222 5.29 8.20 18.92
N PHE A 223 5.31 7.16 18.08
CA PHE A 223 5.29 5.77 18.51
C PHE A 223 5.85 4.89 17.40
N ILE A 224 6.64 3.89 17.77
CA ILE A 224 7.09 2.83 16.85
C ILE A 224 7.16 1.51 17.61
N LYS A 225 6.72 0.43 16.97
CA LYS A 225 6.84 -0.91 17.54
C LYS A 225 6.88 -1.97 16.44
N SER A 226 7.85 -2.89 16.54
CA SER A 226 7.96 -4.04 15.66
C SER A 226 6.70 -4.92 15.73
N VAL A 227 6.16 -5.30 14.58
CA VAL A 227 5.03 -6.25 14.49
C VAL A 227 5.48 -7.63 14.93
N SER A 228 6.68 -8.04 14.55
CA SER A 228 7.28 -9.29 15.02
C SER A 228 7.38 -9.35 16.54
N GLU A 229 7.80 -8.26 17.17
CA GLU A 229 7.83 -8.13 18.64
C GLU A 229 6.42 -8.24 19.24
N ILE A 230 5.42 -7.56 18.66
CA ILE A 230 4.02 -7.65 19.11
C ILE A 230 3.55 -9.11 19.11
N LEU A 231 3.83 -9.85 18.02
CA LEU A 231 3.42 -11.25 17.90
C LEU A 231 4.11 -12.17 18.93
N ILE A 232 5.40 -11.98 19.17
CA ILE A 232 6.17 -12.74 20.16
C ILE A 232 5.66 -12.47 21.59
N GLU A 233 5.53 -11.20 21.97
CA GLU A 233 5.08 -10.80 23.31
C GLU A 233 3.67 -11.31 23.63
N ASN A 234 2.81 -11.38 22.63
CA ASN A 234 1.47 -11.92 22.74
C ASN A 234 1.39 -13.45 22.56
N LYS A 235 2.53 -14.15 22.41
CA LYS A 235 2.65 -15.62 22.30
C LYS A 235 1.86 -16.22 21.12
N ILE A 236 1.80 -15.48 20.01
CA ILE A 236 0.92 -15.83 18.90
C ILE A 236 1.63 -16.65 17.85
N LYS A 237 2.88 -16.31 17.54
CA LYS A 237 3.68 -17.07 16.57
C LYS A 237 5.12 -17.21 17.02
N ASP A 238 5.71 -18.35 16.68
CA ASP A 238 7.16 -18.53 16.71
C ASP A 238 7.72 -18.07 15.37
N LEU A 239 8.39 -16.93 15.34
CA LEU A 239 8.98 -16.36 14.12
C LEU A 239 9.99 -17.28 13.44
N LYS A 240 10.54 -18.29 14.13
CA LYS A 240 11.44 -19.27 13.52
C LYS A 240 10.77 -20.11 12.44
N LEU A 241 9.44 -20.13 12.38
CA LEU A 241 8.66 -20.84 11.38
C LEU A 241 8.28 -19.98 10.17
N LEU A 242 8.61 -18.70 10.21
CA LEU A 242 8.34 -17.75 9.12
C LEU A 242 9.56 -17.63 8.20
N ASP A 243 9.34 -17.20 6.97
CA ASP A 243 10.41 -16.86 6.04
C ASP A 243 11.30 -15.80 6.69
N VAL A 244 12.59 -16.12 6.87
CA VAL A 244 13.53 -15.29 7.65
C VAL A 244 13.83 -13.93 7.02
N TYR A 245 13.54 -13.72 5.74
CA TYR A 245 13.84 -12.48 5.05
C TYR A 245 12.77 -11.40 5.29
N ASP A 246 11.50 -11.74 5.11
CA ASP A 246 10.35 -10.82 5.18
C ASP A 246 9.15 -11.59 5.75
N PRO A 247 9.09 -11.81 7.08
CA PRO A 247 8.12 -12.74 7.66
C PRO A 247 6.72 -12.17 7.80
N ILE A 248 6.58 -10.85 7.82
CA ILE A 248 5.35 -10.14 8.14
C ILE A 248 4.74 -9.52 6.90
N HIS A 249 5.51 -8.65 6.22
CA HIS A 249 5.08 -7.88 5.08
C HIS A 249 3.84 -7.03 5.41
N LEU A 250 4.00 -6.07 6.32
CA LEU A 250 2.90 -5.23 6.79
C LEU A 250 2.40 -4.31 5.66
N ASN A 251 1.21 -4.59 5.14
CA ASN A 251 0.65 -3.81 4.02
C ASN A 251 -0.20 -2.63 4.48
N ASP A 252 -0.88 -2.77 5.63
CA ASP A 252 -1.80 -1.73 6.06
C ASP A 252 -1.94 -1.64 7.58
N ILE A 253 -2.19 -0.42 8.06
CA ILE A 253 -2.46 -0.06 9.46
C ILE A 253 -3.73 0.77 9.53
N GLN A 254 -4.90 0.14 9.63
CA GLN A 254 -6.18 0.86 9.75
C GLN A 254 -6.48 1.23 11.20
N PRO A 255 -6.47 2.51 11.59
CA PRO A 255 -6.84 2.95 12.94
C PRO A 255 -8.36 3.05 13.12
N ALA A 256 -8.85 2.55 14.25
CA ALA A 256 -10.24 2.75 14.65
C ALA A 256 -10.46 4.20 15.10
N LYS A 257 -11.27 4.93 14.32
CA LYS A 257 -11.54 6.37 14.53
C LYS A 257 -12.64 6.62 15.59
N PHE A 258 -13.36 5.59 16.02
CA PHE A 258 -14.45 5.64 16.98
C PHE A 258 -14.56 4.36 17.82
N ASP A 259 -15.26 4.42 18.96
CA ASP A 259 -15.60 3.24 19.75
C ASP A 259 -16.79 2.50 19.13
N SER A 260 -16.73 1.18 19.13
CA SER A 260 -17.85 0.32 18.78
C SER A 260 -18.09 -0.75 19.86
N SER A 261 -19.05 -1.64 19.66
CA SER A 261 -19.23 -2.82 20.50
C SER A 261 -18.07 -3.83 20.36
N TYR A 262 -17.27 -3.74 19.29
CA TYR A 262 -16.26 -4.72 18.90
C TYR A 262 -14.84 -4.21 19.06
N TRP A 263 -14.60 -2.90 18.98
CA TRP A 263 -13.29 -2.28 19.13
C TRP A 263 -13.35 -0.97 19.91
N LYS A 264 -12.19 -0.52 20.31
CA LYS A 264 -12.00 0.77 20.97
C LYS A 264 -11.39 1.76 19.98
N LYS A 265 -11.70 3.04 20.16
CA LYS A 265 -11.01 4.13 19.50
C LYS A 265 -9.49 3.99 19.69
N ASN A 266 -8.71 4.18 18.62
CA ASN A 266 -7.26 4.00 18.53
C ASN A 266 -6.78 2.54 18.58
N ASP A 267 -7.65 1.54 18.51
CA ASP A 267 -7.24 0.19 18.16
C ASP A 267 -6.81 0.15 16.69
N LEU A 268 -6.02 -0.84 16.31
CA LEU A 268 -5.48 -0.99 14.96
C LEU A 268 -5.87 -2.34 14.34
N PHE A 269 -6.19 -2.31 13.06
CA PHE A 269 -6.26 -3.51 12.22
C PHE A 269 -5.06 -3.53 11.30
N LEU A 270 -4.25 -4.59 11.37
CA LEU A 270 -3.00 -4.75 10.65
C LEU A 270 -3.15 -5.82 9.59
N SER A 271 -2.90 -5.49 8.33
CA SER A 271 -2.92 -6.46 7.23
C SER A 271 -1.56 -7.12 7.08
N LEU A 272 -1.47 -8.43 7.35
CA LEU A 272 -0.25 -9.23 7.30
C LEU A 272 -0.35 -10.31 6.21
N PRO A 273 -0.03 -10.02 4.94
CA PRO A 273 -0.25 -10.93 3.82
C PRO A 273 0.61 -12.19 3.85
N ARG A 274 1.83 -12.15 4.39
CA ARG A 274 2.70 -13.34 4.48
C ARG A 274 2.11 -14.45 5.33
N VAL A 275 1.30 -14.07 6.31
CA VAL A 275 0.62 -15.01 7.20
C VAL A 275 -0.86 -15.14 6.87
N ASN A 276 -1.38 -14.37 5.89
CA ASN A 276 -2.79 -14.33 5.49
C ASN A 276 -3.71 -14.07 6.69
N GLU A 277 -3.40 -13.02 7.46
CA GLU A 277 -4.14 -12.65 8.66
C GLU A 277 -4.35 -11.15 8.76
N ILE A 278 -5.49 -10.74 9.34
CA ILE A 278 -5.68 -9.40 9.88
C ILE A 278 -5.53 -9.49 11.40
N VAL A 279 -4.62 -8.70 11.92
CA VAL A 279 -4.35 -8.63 13.36
C VAL A 279 -5.09 -7.46 13.96
N TYR A 280 -6.02 -7.72 14.86
CA TYR A 280 -6.65 -6.69 15.67
C TYR A 280 -5.81 -6.44 16.92
N TYR A 281 -5.15 -5.29 16.96
CA TYR A 281 -4.18 -4.91 18.00
C TYR A 281 -4.60 -3.66 18.77
N ARG A 282 -4.33 -3.65 20.08
CA ARG A 282 -4.57 -2.51 20.97
C ARG A 282 -3.24 -1.95 21.48
N PRO A 283 -2.74 -0.84 20.91
CA PRO A 283 -1.46 -0.25 21.33
C PRO A 283 -1.42 0.14 22.82
N SER A 284 -2.51 0.70 23.36
CA SER A 284 -2.57 1.19 24.75
C SER A 284 -2.31 0.13 25.81
N THR A 285 -2.49 -1.15 25.48
CA THR A 285 -2.27 -2.28 26.38
C THR A 285 -1.27 -3.28 25.85
N ASN A 286 -0.70 -3.03 24.67
CA ASN A 286 0.18 -3.93 23.95
C ASN A 286 -0.43 -5.33 23.78
N LYS A 287 -1.71 -5.40 23.42
CA LYS A 287 -2.41 -6.68 23.28
C LYS A 287 -2.96 -6.90 21.88
N VAL A 288 -2.69 -8.06 21.36
CA VAL A 288 -3.46 -8.62 20.24
C VAL A 288 -4.80 -9.10 20.81
N ILE A 289 -5.87 -8.50 20.33
CA ILE A 289 -7.23 -8.76 20.79
C ILE A 289 -7.83 -9.93 20.03
N ASN A 290 -7.55 -9.98 18.71
CA ASN A 290 -8.06 -11.04 17.84
C ASN A 290 -7.15 -11.23 16.63
N PHE A 291 -7.21 -12.45 16.08
CA PHE A 291 -6.71 -12.82 14.77
C PHE A 291 -7.88 -13.15 13.88
N ILE A 292 -8.00 -12.45 12.77
CA ILE A 292 -9.02 -12.73 11.77
C ILE A 292 -8.36 -13.51 10.65
N GLN A 293 -8.63 -14.80 10.64
CA GLN A 293 -8.25 -15.71 9.57
C GLN A 293 -9.43 -15.86 8.64
N GLY A 294 -9.18 -15.77 7.33
CA GLY A 294 -10.26 -15.77 6.36
C GLY A 294 -9.88 -16.40 5.03
N PRO A 295 -10.83 -16.40 4.08
CA PRO A 295 -10.62 -16.96 2.76
C PRO A 295 -9.84 -15.96 1.86
N PHE A 296 -8.80 -15.32 2.39
CA PHE A 296 -7.96 -14.37 1.68
C PHE A 296 -6.52 -14.88 1.56
N SER A 297 -5.85 -14.39 0.55
CA SER A 297 -4.46 -14.70 0.24
C SER A 297 -3.77 -13.47 -0.33
N TRP A 298 -2.66 -13.07 0.30
CA TRP A 298 -1.89 -11.89 -0.06
C TRP A 298 -2.74 -10.62 -0.06
N GLN A 299 -3.57 -10.47 0.98
CA GLN A 299 -4.43 -9.30 1.14
C GLN A 299 -3.60 -8.03 1.38
N HIS A 300 -4.15 -6.90 0.97
CA HIS A 300 -3.55 -5.58 1.17
C HIS A 300 -4.39 -4.75 2.12
N ASP A 301 -5.20 -3.92 1.60
CA ASP A 301 -5.98 -2.88 2.24
C ASP A 301 -7.03 -3.42 3.20
N VAL A 302 -7.20 -2.80 4.36
CA VAL A 302 -8.23 -3.11 5.34
C VAL A 302 -8.89 -1.84 5.87
N ASP A 303 -10.20 -1.69 5.69
CA ASP A 303 -10.95 -0.51 6.12
C ASP A 303 -12.06 -0.85 7.11
N ILE A 304 -12.36 0.10 8.02
CA ILE A 304 -13.56 0.04 8.86
C ILE A 304 -14.73 0.62 8.07
N THR A 305 -15.69 -0.23 7.71
CA THR A 305 -16.82 0.16 6.86
C THR A 305 -18.14 0.42 7.62
N SER A 306 -18.23 -0.01 8.87
CA SER A 306 -19.36 0.26 9.78
C SER A 306 -18.96 0.02 11.24
N ASP A 307 -19.90 0.10 12.18
CA ASP A 307 -19.66 -0.15 13.61
C ASP A 307 -19.29 -1.62 13.93
N TYR A 308 -19.43 -2.53 12.97
CA TYR A 308 -19.27 -3.97 13.17
C TYR A 308 -18.65 -4.70 11.96
N GLU A 309 -18.20 -3.97 10.93
CA GLU A 309 -17.62 -4.57 9.72
C GLU A 309 -16.31 -3.90 9.31
N ILE A 310 -15.41 -4.72 8.77
CA ILE A 310 -14.24 -4.27 8.03
C ILE A 310 -14.27 -4.84 6.61
N SER A 311 -13.78 -4.07 5.64
CA SER A 311 -13.45 -4.56 4.30
C SER A 311 -12.01 -5.02 4.23
N ILE A 312 -11.72 -5.93 3.31
CA ILE A 312 -10.39 -6.49 3.08
C ILE A 312 -10.20 -6.65 1.58
N PHE A 313 -9.19 -5.99 1.03
CA PHE A 313 -8.77 -6.18 -0.35
C PHE A 313 -7.99 -7.50 -0.47
N ASN A 314 -8.61 -8.49 -1.09
CA ASN A 314 -8.04 -9.81 -1.26
C ASN A 314 -7.49 -10.00 -2.68
N ASN A 315 -6.18 -10.02 -2.82
CA ASN A 315 -5.53 -10.18 -4.13
C ASN A 315 -5.75 -11.56 -4.73
N ASN A 316 -6.07 -12.59 -3.92
CA ASN A 316 -6.13 -13.98 -4.36
C ASN A 316 -4.87 -14.39 -5.14
N ASN A 317 -3.71 -13.96 -4.64
CA ASN A 317 -2.44 -14.27 -5.26
C ASN A 317 -1.93 -15.61 -4.76
N SER A 318 -1.38 -16.43 -5.63
CA SER A 318 -0.82 -17.74 -5.38
C SER A 318 -1.79 -18.80 -4.83
N LEU A 319 -1.79 -19.99 -5.12
CA LEU A 319 -2.44 -21.20 -4.54
C LEU A 319 -3.97 -21.30 -4.68
N THR A 320 -4.67 -20.28 -5.13
CA THR A 320 -6.09 -20.40 -5.45
C THR A 320 -6.28 -20.39 -6.96
N ASP A 321 -7.15 -21.26 -7.48
CA ASP A 321 -7.55 -21.28 -8.91
C ASP A 321 -8.39 -20.04 -9.30
N LYS A 322 -8.43 -19.03 -8.44
CA LYS A 322 -9.20 -17.81 -8.66
C LYS A 322 -8.40 -16.82 -9.50
N ASN A 323 -8.95 -16.46 -10.64
CA ASN A 323 -8.37 -15.52 -11.59
C ASN A 323 -8.80 -14.06 -11.35
N HIS A 324 -9.34 -13.72 -10.19
CA HIS A 324 -9.81 -12.36 -9.87
C HIS A 324 -9.52 -12.01 -8.42
N SER A 325 -9.34 -10.71 -8.15
CA SER A 325 -9.26 -10.16 -6.81
C SER A 325 -10.67 -9.94 -6.25
N GLU A 326 -10.81 -9.95 -4.93
CA GLU A 326 -12.10 -9.87 -4.25
C GLU A 326 -12.06 -8.81 -3.16
N ILE A 327 -13.20 -8.16 -2.88
CA ILE A 327 -13.38 -7.34 -1.69
C ILE A 327 -14.24 -8.15 -0.72
N LEU A 328 -13.63 -8.54 0.39
CA LEU A 328 -14.27 -9.29 1.44
C LEU A 328 -14.75 -8.35 2.54
N ILE A 329 -15.91 -8.65 3.12
CA ILE A 329 -16.42 -7.98 4.31
C ILE A 329 -16.42 -9.00 5.44
N TYR A 330 -15.70 -8.68 6.52
CA TYR A 330 -15.79 -9.43 7.77
C TYR A 330 -16.73 -8.73 8.73
N ASN A 331 -17.75 -9.46 9.19
CA ASN A 331 -18.74 -8.97 10.12
C ASN A 331 -18.45 -9.52 11.53
N PHE A 332 -18.16 -8.64 12.48
CA PHE A 332 -17.75 -9.00 13.85
C PHE A 332 -18.89 -9.60 14.67
N GLU A 333 -20.14 -9.24 14.39
CA GLU A 333 -21.31 -9.78 15.10
C GLU A 333 -21.53 -11.24 14.74
N THR A 334 -21.54 -11.55 13.44
CA THR A 334 -21.80 -12.89 12.93
C THR A 334 -20.54 -13.75 12.80
N LYS A 335 -19.36 -13.13 12.84
CA LYS A 335 -18.04 -13.75 12.57
C LYS A 335 -17.98 -14.43 11.21
N LYS A 336 -18.63 -13.85 10.21
CA LYS A 336 -18.71 -14.40 8.86
C LYS A 336 -18.13 -13.43 7.83
N PHE A 337 -17.62 -14.00 6.75
CA PHE A 337 -17.22 -13.28 5.56
C PHE A 337 -18.34 -13.24 4.53
N SER A 338 -18.45 -12.12 3.85
CA SER A 338 -19.24 -11.94 2.64
C SER A 338 -18.39 -11.25 1.58
N LYS A 339 -18.88 -11.19 0.33
CA LYS A 339 -18.19 -10.56 -0.78
C LYS A 339 -18.95 -9.34 -1.25
N LYS A 340 -18.26 -8.21 -1.35
CA LYS A 340 -18.85 -6.98 -1.87
C LYS A 340 -18.59 -6.86 -3.38
N PHE A 341 -19.62 -6.53 -4.15
CA PHE A 341 -19.55 -6.32 -5.61
C PHE A 341 -18.92 -7.46 -6.42
N ASN A 342 -18.85 -8.68 -5.90
CA ASN A 342 -18.13 -9.80 -6.51
C ASN A 342 -18.54 -10.06 -7.97
N LYS A 343 -19.84 -9.96 -8.30
CA LYS A 343 -20.32 -10.16 -9.66
C LYS A 343 -19.68 -9.17 -10.63
N SER A 344 -19.67 -7.88 -10.29
CA SER A 344 -19.10 -6.83 -11.13
C SER A 344 -17.57 -6.98 -11.27
N LEU A 345 -16.87 -7.37 -10.20
CA LEU A 345 -15.42 -7.61 -10.25
C LEU A 345 -15.08 -8.77 -11.18
N VAL A 346 -15.82 -9.88 -11.09
CA VAL A 346 -15.64 -11.05 -11.96
C VAL A 346 -15.97 -10.74 -13.42
N GLU A 347 -17.12 -10.09 -13.70
CA GLU A 347 -17.54 -9.72 -15.06
C GLU A 347 -16.54 -8.79 -15.76
N ASN A 348 -15.78 -8.01 -14.98
CA ASN A 348 -14.75 -7.11 -15.52
C ASN A 348 -13.34 -7.69 -15.43
N ASN A 349 -13.18 -8.97 -15.07
CA ASN A 349 -11.89 -9.61 -14.91
C ASN A 349 -10.94 -8.79 -14.05
N PHE A 350 -11.48 -8.24 -12.93
CA PHE A 350 -10.70 -7.43 -12.02
C PHE A 350 -9.63 -8.27 -11.34
N LYS A 351 -8.37 -7.91 -11.54
CA LYS A 351 -7.23 -8.62 -10.98
C LYS A 351 -6.07 -7.67 -10.70
N THR A 352 -5.60 -7.74 -9.48
CA THR A 352 -4.37 -7.09 -9.04
C THR A 352 -3.56 -8.12 -8.26
N SER A 353 -2.31 -8.31 -8.63
CA SER A 353 -1.47 -9.37 -8.05
C SER A 353 -0.77 -8.92 -6.78
N THR A 354 -0.38 -7.66 -6.74
CA THR A 354 0.30 -7.00 -5.63
C THR A 354 -0.32 -5.62 -5.43
N GLU A 355 -0.25 -5.10 -4.22
CA GLU A 355 -0.86 -3.80 -3.88
C GLU A 355 -2.39 -3.83 -4.06
N GLY A 356 -3.03 -2.67 -4.25
CA GLY A 356 -4.46 -2.53 -4.50
C GLY A 356 -5.20 -1.97 -3.30
N LEU A 357 -6.05 -0.98 -3.58
CA LEU A 357 -6.86 -0.25 -2.63
C LEU A 357 -8.35 -0.39 -2.94
N SER A 358 -9.16 -0.34 -1.93
CA SER A 358 -10.62 -0.21 -2.07
C SER A 358 -11.19 0.76 -1.05
N GLU A 359 -12.15 1.55 -1.46
CA GLU A 359 -12.88 2.47 -0.57
C GLU A 359 -14.38 2.29 -0.79
N ILE A 360 -15.10 1.97 0.27
CA ILE A 360 -16.58 1.91 0.23
C ILE A 360 -17.12 3.27 0.68
N LEU A 361 -17.72 3.99 -0.26
CA LEU A 361 -18.24 5.32 -0.03
C LEU A 361 -19.59 5.29 0.73
N ASP A 362 -19.95 6.40 1.37
CA ASP A 362 -21.20 6.56 2.16
C ASP A 362 -22.47 6.19 1.42
N ASP A 363 -22.48 6.33 0.10
CA ASP A 363 -23.61 5.96 -0.75
C ASP A 363 -23.68 4.47 -1.09
N GLY A 364 -22.74 3.68 -0.56
CA GLY A 364 -22.57 2.27 -0.82
C GLY A 364 -21.91 1.93 -2.16
N SER A 365 -21.49 2.93 -2.95
CA SER A 365 -20.61 2.70 -4.10
C SER A 365 -19.20 2.38 -3.63
N MET A 366 -18.36 1.83 -4.52
CA MET A 366 -16.99 1.43 -4.18
C MET A 366 -15.99 1.96 -5.21
N LEU A 367 -14.91 2.47 -4.72
CA LEU A 367 -13.68 2.70 -5.49
C LEU A 367 -12.79 1.47 -5.34
N VAL A 368 -12.18 1.02 -6.43
CA VAL A 368 -11.16 -0.03 -6.38
C VAL A 368 -10.03 0.32 -7.32
N GLU A 369 -8.83 0.03 -6.89
CA GLU A 369 -7.62 0.15 -7.68
C GLU A 369 -7.30 -1.18 -8.35
N GLU A 370 -7.10 -1.16 -9.66
CA GLU A 370 -6.53 -2.28 -10.39
C GLU A 370 -5.13 -1.91 -10.88
N GLN A 371 -4.14 -2.52 -10.26
CA GLN A 371 -2.76 -2.37 -10.67
C GLN A 371 -2.38 -3.46 -11.68
N ASN A 372 -1.77 -3.03 -12.78
CA ASN A 372 -1.22 -3.93 -13.79
C ASN A 372 0.29 -3.67 -13.86
N HIS A 373 1.05 -4.67 -13.53
CA HIS A 373 2.50 -4.68 -13.61
C HIS A 373 3.01 -5.00 -15.01
#